data_209f1587ffc46fc9440585405bec1e17
#
_entry.id   209f1587ffc46fc9440585405bec1e17
#
_cell.length_a   1.000
_cell.length_b   1.000
_cell.length_c   1.000
_cell.angle_alpha   90.00
_cell.angle_beta   90.00
_cell.angle_gamma   90.00
#
_symmetry.space_group_name_H-M   'P 1'
#
loop_
_entity.id
_entity.type
_entity.pdbx_description
1 polymer ?
#
loop_
_entity_poly.entity_id
_entity_poly.type
_entity_poly.pdbx_seq_one_letter_code
_entity_poly.pdbx_strand_id
1 'polypeptide(L)'
;PRHKVARFIIEDLKKAEDMLLNNPPGGKNRISKNVAYLLHARVALYEATWEKYHRGTAFVPGGSGWPGKDAQGYDADVEINYFLDEAIAASKFVADQMVGNLAENTDTPEGMNASLVSINPYYTMFCDENMEGYKEILMWKKFDESLGVTSNLQMELCRNGGGSGWTRGMVNSFLMRNGLPVYASGSGYNPDWEKEGVVATVQNRDSRLGIFTKKPGDVNYYGDDGTPSICQISLIFGDAGSLATTGYIVKKGKHYSTHMANDHSAGTSGGIVFRGAEAMLIYMEASYEKNGTIDGTADGYWRALRTRAKVDPDYNKTIAATNMLVDAKGDFAAYSHGTMIAPTLYNIRRERRNE
;
A
#
# COMPACT_ATOMS: atom_id res chain seq x y z
N PRO A 1 -15.46 -26.47 -6.74
CA PRO A 1 -15.29 -25.69 -5.51
C PRO A 1 -14.16 -24.68 -5.66
N ARG A 2 -14.24 -23.57 -4.92
CA ARG A 2 -13.34 -22.42 -5.02
C ARG A 2 -11.86 -22.79 -4.80
N HIS A 3 -11.52 -23.57 -3.76
CA HIS A 3 -10.16 -24.03 -3.50
C HIS A 3 -9.52 -24.79 -4.68
N LYS A 4 -10.31 -25.60 -5.42
CA LYS A 4 -9.78 -26.30 -6.61
C LYS A 4 -9.38 -25.33 -7.73
N VAL A 5 -10.15 -24.25 -7.90
CA VAL A 5 -9.80 -23.19 -8.87
C VAL A 5 -8.55 -22.44 -8.41
N ALA A 6 -8.44 -22.12 -7.11
CA ALA A 6 -7.26 -21.47 -6.56
C ALA A 6 -6.01 -22.36 -6.69
N ARG A 7 -6.12 -23.67 -6.43
CA ARG A 7 -5.01 -24.63 -6.68
C ARG A 7 -4.58 -24.65 -8.15
N PHE A 8 -5.56 -24.70 -9.06
CA PHE A 8 -5.27 -24.66 -10.50
C PHE A 8 -4.53 -23.38 -10.91
N ILE A 9 -4.95 -22.21 -10.38
CA ILE A 9 -4.24 -20.94 -10.61
C ILE A 9 -2.80 -21.02 -10.09
N ILE A 10 -2.59 -21.57 -8.89
CA ILE A 10 -1.26 -21.73 -8.30
C ILE A 10 -0.38 -22.68 -9.13
N GLU A 11 -0.95 -23.79 -9.61
CA GLU A 11 -0.23 -24.74 -10.49
C GLU A 11 0.23 -24.06 -11.78
N ASP A 12 -0.61 -23.23 -12.39
CA ASP A 12 -0.25 -22.49 -13.60
C ASP A 12 0.80 -21.40 -13.30
N LEU A 13 0.70 -20.73 -12.16
CA LEU A 13 1.70 -19.75 -11.73
C LEU A 13 3.06 -20.41 -11.45
N LYS A 14 3.10 -21.59 -10.84
CA LYS A 14 4.34 -22.37 -10.66
C LYS A 14 5.02 -22.72 -12.00
N LYS A 15 4.25 -23.12 -13.00
CA LYS A 15 4.77 -23.31 -14.35
C LYS A 15 5.34 -22.01 -14.93
N ALA A 16 4.63 -20.90 -14.72
CA ALA A 16 5.08 -19.59 -15.17
C ALA A 16 6.38 -19.14 -14.45
N GLU A 17 6.52 -19.43 -13.15
CA GLU A 17 7.73 -19.17 -12.36
C GLU A 17 8.95 -19.90 -12.96
N ASP A 18 8.78 -21.12 -13.44
CA ASP A 18 9.85 -21.89 -14.07
C ASP A 18 10.21 -21.38 -15.47
N MET A 19 9.23 -20.89 -16.22
CA MET A 19 9.40 -20.48 -17.62
C MET A 19 9.80 -19.02 -17.82
N LEU A 20 9.41 -18.14 -16.89
CA LEU A 20 9.64 -16.71 -17.02
C LEU A 20 11.04 -16.29 -16.66
N LEU A 21 11.53 -15.24 -17.33
CA LEU A 21 12.81 -14.61 -17.04
C LEU A 21 12.71 -13.63 -15.87
N ASN A 22 13.81 -13.47 -15.13
CA ASN A 22 13.91 -12.40 -14.13
C ASN A 22 13.84 -11.01 -14.77
N ASN A 23 14.53 -10.85 -15.92
CA ASN A 23 14.58 -9.63 -16.69
C ASN A 23 14.08 -9.91 -18.12
N PRO A 24 12.77 -9.80 -18.38
CA PRO A 24 12.21 -10.09 -19.70
C PRO A 24 12.62 -9.02 -20.72
N PRO A 25 12.74 -9.39 -22.01
CA PRO A 25 12.86 -8.41 -23.09
C PRO A 25 11.69 -7.41 -23.06
N GLY A 26 11.99 -6.10 -23.10
CA GLY A 26 11.00 -5.03 -22.93
C GLY A 26 10.82 -4.57 -21.48
N GLY A 27 11.68 -5.04 -20.56
CA GLY A 27 11.77 -4.55 -19.19
C GLY A 27 10.54 -4.82 -18.34
N LYS A 28 10.33 -3.97 -17.35
CA LYS A 28 9.25 -4.11 -16.34
C LYS A 28 7.85 -3.79 -16.85
N ASN A 29 7.70 -3.48 -18.13
CA ASN A 29 6.40 -3.47 -18.81
C ASN A 29 5.93 -4.87 -19.26
N ARG A 30 6.70 -5.89 -18.93
CA ARG A 30 6.41 -7.30 -19.23
C ARG A 30 6.37 -8.10 -17.94
N ILE A 31 5.64 -9.22 -18.00
CA ILE A 31 5.55 -10.16 -16.89
C ILE A 31 6.92 -10.83 -16.70
N SER A 32 7.44 -10.75 -15.48
CA SER A 32 8.70 -11.38 -15.06
C SER A 32 8.45 -12.53 -14.07
N LYS A 33 9.47 -13.30 -13.78
CA LYS A 33 9.44 -14.34 -12.74
C LYS A 33 8.96 -13.76 -11.39
N ASN A 34 9.49 -12.61 -10.95
CA ASN A 34 9.08 -11.96 -9.70
C ASN A 34 7.60 -11.58 -9.68
N VAL A 35 7.03 -11.20 -10.83
CA VAL A 35 5.59 -10.90 -10.95
C VAL A 35 4.76 -12.17 -10.76
N ALA A 36 5.18 -13.31 -11.34
CA ALA A 36 4.50 -14.59 -11.17
C ALA A 36 4.51 -15.01 -9.69
N TYR A 37 5.66 -14.97 -9.01
CA TYR A 37 5.76 -15.26 -7.58
C TYR A 37 4.90 -14.34 -6.72
N LEU A 38 4.88 -13.03 -7.00
CA LEU A 38 4.06 -12.10 -6.22
C LEU A 38 2.56 -12.33 -6.43
N LEU A 39 2.13 -12.62 -7.67
CA LEU A 39 0.74 -12.97 -7.94
C LEU A 39 0.36 -14.31 -7.27
N HIS A 40 1.24 -15.31 -7.31
CA HIS A 40 1.08 -16.57 -6.59
C HIS A 40 0.85 -16.32 -5.09
N ALA A 41 1.76 -15.58 -4.45
CA ALA A 41 1.66 -15.22 -3.04
C ALA A 41 0.34 -14.51 -2.70
N ARG A 42 -0.09 -13.57 -3.56
CA ARG A 42 -1.35 -12.83 -3.40
C ARG A 42 -2.57 -13.75 -3.47
N VAL A 43 -2.63 -14.63 -4.47
CA VAL A 43 -3.73 -15.59 -4.64
C VAL A 43 -3.78 -16.54 -3.45
N ALA A 44 -2.64 -17.07 -3.04
CA ALA A 44 -2.54 -18.02 -1.94
C ALA A 44 -2.97 -17.40 -0.60
N LEU A 45 -2.46 -16.21 -0.24
CA LEU A 45 -2.89 -15.53 0.98
C LEU A 45 -4.39 -15.21 0.97
N TYR A 46 -4.91 -14.76 -0.18
CA TYR A 46 -6.32 -14.43 -0.30
C TYR A 46 -7.20 -15.67 -0.09
N GLU A 47 -6.86 -16.80 -0.71
CA GLU A 47 -7.64 -18.03 -0.54
C GLU A 47 -7.54 -18.60 0.88
N ALA A 48 -6.34 -18.65 1.44
CA ALA A 48 -6.14 -19.12 2.82
C ALA A 48 -6.99 -18.33 3.83
N THR A 49 -6.95 -17.01 3.75
CA THR A 49 -7.70 -16.13 4.66
C THR A 49 -9.20 -16.18 4.39
N TRP A 50 -9.61 -16.33 3.11
CA TRP A 50 -11.01 -16.55 2.78
C TRP A 50 -11.55 -17.83 3.44
N GLU A 51 -10.88 -18.96 3.27
CA GLU A 51 -11.32 -20.22 3.84
C GLU A 51 -11.29 -20.20 5.37
N LYS A 52 -10.24 -19.61 5.96
CA LYS A 52 -10.08 -19.49 7.41
C LYS A 52 -11.24 -18.74 8.06
N TYR A 53 -11.57 -17.57 7.52
CA TYR A 53 -12.57 -16.68 8.11
C TYR A 53 -14.00 -16.97 7.71
N HIS A 54 -14.23 -17.77 6.65
CA HIS A 54 -15.56 -18.25 6.26
C HIS A 54 -15.83 -19.71 6.63
N ARG A 55 -14.94 -20.32 7.42
CA ARG A 55 -15.11 -21.71 7.86
C ARG A 55 -16.49 -21.90 8.49
N GLY A 56 -17.18 -22.98 8.11
CA GLY A 56 -18.52 -23.32 8.63
C GLY A 56 -19.67 -22.53 8.03
N THR A 57 -19.40 -21.61 7.09
CA THR A 57 -20.44 -20.84 6.37
C THR A 57 -20.74 -21.42 5.00
N ALA A 58 -21.75 -20.88 4.31
CA ALA A 58 -22.12 -21.24 2.95
C ALA A 58 -21.03 -20.99 1.89
N PHE A 59 -19.94 -20.31 2.23
CA PHE A 59 -18.85 -19.95 1.31
C PHE A 59 -17.71 -20.99 1.29
N VAL A 60 -17.72 -21.95 2.21
CA VAL A 60 -16.70 -23.00 2.31
C VAL A 60 -17.36 -24.36 2.27
N PRO A 61 -16.79 -25.36 1.56
CA PRO A 61 -17.39 -26.69 1.41
C PRO A 61 -17.73 -27.35 2.77
N GLY A 62 -18.93 -27.90 2.88
CA GLY A 62 -19.43 -28.55 4.11
C GLY A 62 -19.90 -27.58 5.19
N GLY A 63 -19.81 -26.26 4.98
CA GLY A 63 -20.36 -25.27 5.90
C GLY A 63 -21.89 -25.16 5.82
N SER A 64 -22.50 -24.51 6.82
CA SER A 64 -23.94 -24.29 6.88
C SER A 64 -24.43 -23.50 5.65
N GLY A 65 -25.39 -24.05 4.92
CA GLY A 65 -25.92 -23.44 3.69
C GLY A 65 -25.04 -23.59 2.46
N TRP A 66 -23.98 -24.41 2.49
CA TRP A 66 -23.16 -24.70 1.33
C TRP A 66 -24.02 -25.29 0.19
N PRO A 67 -24.05 -24.67 -1.00
CA PRO A 67 -24.93 -25.09 -2.10
C PRO A 67 -24.40 -26.29 -2.87
N GLY A 68 -23.14 -26.67 -2.68
CA GLY A 68 -22.51 -27.80 -3.38
C GLY A 68 -23.04 -29.14 -2.86
N LYS A 69 -23.17 -30.12 -3.76
CA LYS A 69 -23.66 -31.45 -3.41
C LYS A 69 -22.62 -32.30 -2.68
N ASP A 70 -21.35 -32.00 -2.83
CA ASP A 70 -20.26 -32.85 -2.40
C ASP A 70 -19.12 -32.02 -1.77
N ALA A 71 -18.95 -32.19 -0.47
CA ALA A 71 -17.78 -31.70 0.25
C ALA A 71 -16.77 -32.84 0.52
N GLN A 72 -16.97 -34.02 -0.08
CA GLN A 72 -16.11 -35.18 0.12
C GLN A 72 -14.66 -34.87 -0.29
N GLY A 73 -13.75 -35.18 0.62
CA GLY A 73 -12.32 -34.94 0.44
C GLY A 73 -11.89 -33.49 0.67
N TYR A 74 -12.78 -32.59 1.10
CA TYR A 74 -12.41 -31.26 1.55
C TYR A 74 -12.11 -31.27 3.06
N ASP A 75 -10.92 -30.82 3.41
CA ASP A 75 -10.51 -30.54 4.79
C ASP A 75 -10.02 -29.09 4.86
N ALA A 76 -10.71 -28.27 5.63
CA ALA A 76 -10.41 -26.84 5.74
C ALA A 76 -9.03 -26.57 6.33
N ASP A 77 -8.56 -27.37 7.30
CA ASP A 77 -7.23 -27.16 7.87
C ASP A 77 -6.13 -27.51 6.88
N VAL A 78 -6.31 -28.57 6.10
CA VAL A 78 -5.38 -28.97 5.05
C VAL A 78 -5.30 -27.89 3.96
N GLU A 79 -6.45 -27.37 3.50
CA GLU A 79 -6.47 -26.34 2.46
C GLU A 79 -5.89 -25.01 2.96
N ILE A 80 -6.31 -24.52 4.12
CA ILE A 80 -5.80 -23.29 4.73
C ILE A 80 -4.27 -23.36 4.89
N ASN A 81 -3.77 -24.46 5.45
CA ASN A 81 -2.32 -24.64 5.65
C ASN A 81 -1.58 -24.71 4.32
N TYR A 82 -2.10 -25.42 3.32
CA TYR A 82 -1.51 -25.46 1.98
C TYR A 82 -1.37 -24.06 1.39
N PHE A 83 -2.44 -23.27 1.37
CA PHE A 83 -2.40 -21.92 0.81
C PHE A 83 -1.52 -20.96 1.63
N LEU A 84 -1.45 -21.10 2.96
CA LEU A 84 -0.52 -20.31 3.77
C LEU A 84 0.94 -20.67 3.47
N ASP A 85 1.26 -21.95 3.28
CA ASP A 85 2.61 -22.39 2.90
C ASP A 85 3.02 -21.86 1.53
N GLU A 86 2.13 -21.91 0.55
CA GLU A 86 2.34 -21.35 -0.78
C GLU A 86 2.56 -19.82 -0.71
N ALA A 87 1.74 -19.13 0.09
CA ALA A 87 1.88 -17.68 0.27
C ALA A 87 3.23 -17.30 0.91
N ILE A 88 3.65 -18.04 1.94
CA ILE A 88 4.94 -17.84 2.62
C ILE A 88 6.11 -18.09 1.65
N ALA A 89 6.11 -19.23 0.96
CA ALA A 89 7.20 -19.61 0.06
C ALA A 89 7.34 -18.61 -1.10
N ALA A 90 6.24 -18.34 -1.80
CA ALA A 90 6.25 -17.46 -2.97
C ALA A 90 6.55 -16.00 -2.59
N SER A 91 5.99 -15.49 -1.50
CA SER A 91 6.28 -14.12 -1.05
C SER A 91 7.72 -13.96 -0.60
N LYS A 92 8.30 -14.97 0.10
CA LYS A 92 9.69 -14.93 0.56
C LYS A 92 10.67 -14.78 -0.59
N PHE A 93 10.44 -15.48 -1.71
CA PHE A 93 11.31 -15.40 -2.89
C PHE A 93 11.47 -13.96 -3.40
N VAL A 94 10.40 -13.18 -3.39
CA VAL A 94 10.42 -11.77 -3.82
C VAL A 94 10.87 -10.86 -2.67
N ALA A 95 10.38 -11.08 -1.46
CA ALA A 95 10.64 -10.22 -0.31
C ALA A 95 12.10 -10.17 0.09
N ASP A 96 12.83 -11.31 0.02
CA ASP A 96 14.27 -11.35 0.30
C ASP A 96 15.05 -10.42 -0.64
N GLN A 97 14.62 -10.27 -1.89
CA GLN A 97 15.24 -9.37 -2.87
C GLN A 97 14.97 -7.89 -2.55
N MET A 98 13.97 -7.59 -1.71
CA MET A 98 13.62 -6.20 -1.33
C MET A 98 14.44 -5.71 -0.14
N VAL A 99 15.06 -6.60 0.63
CA VAL A 99 15.94 -6.22 1.73
C VAL A 99 17.12 -5.41 1.18
N GLY A 100 17.23 -4.14 1.62
CA GLY A 100 18.23 -3.19 1.10
C GLY A 100 17.93 -2.60 -0.29
N ASN A 101 16.77 -2.96 -0.92
CA ASN A 101 16.38 -2.47 -2.24
C ASN A 101 15.06 -1.67 -2.24
N LEU A 102 14.50 -1.40 -1.07
CA LEU A 102 13.35 -0.48 -0.95
C LEU A 102 13.78 0.93 -1.37
N ALA A 103 12.89 1.65 -2.05
CA ALA A 103 13.14 3.04 -2.43
C ALA A 103 13.36 3.91 -1.18
N GLU A 104 14.43 4.71 -1.20
CA GLU A 104 14.78 5.56 -0.07
C GLU A 104 13.73 6.65 0.14
N ASN A 105 13.33 6.86 1.39
CA ASN A 105 12.51 7.97 1.82
C ASN A 105 13.40 9.01 2.52
N THR A 106 13.59 10.16 1.90
CA THR A 106 14.36 11.28 2.47
C THR A 106 13.56 12.12 3.46
N ASP A 107 12.29 11.78 3.68
CA ASP A 107 11.37 12.49 4.57
C ASP A 107 11.01 13.93 4.11
N THR A 108 11.39 14.31 2.90
CA THR A 108 10.98 15.58 2.32
C THR A 108 9.58 15.47 1.73
N PRO A 109 8.74 16.50 1.89
CA PRO A 109 7.37 16.49 1.33
C PRO A 109 7.35 16.65 -0.19
N GLU A 110 8.41 17.20 -0.79
CA GLU A 110 8.59 17.33 -2.23
C GLU A 110 9.33 16.11 -2.78
N GLY A 111 8.83 15.57 -3.90
CA GLY A 111 9.47 14.46 -4.58
C GLY A 111 10.46 14.86 -5.66
N MET A 112 10.35 16.11 -6.16
CA MET A 112 11.17 16.65 -7.25
C MET A 112 11.47 18.14 -7.00
N ASN A 113 12.57 18.63 -7.60
CA ASN A 113 12.90 20.05 -7.69
C ASN A 113 12.44 20.64 -9.04
N ALA A 114 12.74 21.93 -9.27
CA ALA A 114 12.40 22.65 -10.51
C ALA A 114 12.94 21.98 -11.80
N SER A 115 14.03 21.25 -11.72
CA SER A 115 14.58 20.47 -12.85
C SER A 115 13.97 19.06 -12.97
N LEU A 116 12.91 18.77 -12.23
CA LEU A 116 12.24 17.46 -12.15
C LEU A 116 13.19 16.33 -11.75
N VAL A 117 14.21 16.64 -10.95
CA VAL A 117 15.13 15.65 -10.39
C VAL A 117 14.57 15.15 -9.06
N SER A 118 14.58 13.83 -8.86
CA SER A 118 14.11 13.21 -7.63
C SER A 118 14.90 13.68 -6.41
N ILE A 119 14.19 14.18 -5.40
CA ILE A 119 14.74 14.53 -4.08
C ILE A 119 14.24 13.59 -2.99
N ASN A 120 13.15 12.87 -3.27
CA ASN A 120 12.64 11.79 -2.43
C ASN A 120 12.29 10.58 -3.33
N PRO A 121 13.21 9.61 -3.48
CA PRO A 121 13.02 8.44 -4.35
C PRO A 121 11.75 7.64 -4.03
N TYR A 122 11.38 7.54 -2.74
CA TYR A 122 10.15 6.86 -2.34
C TYR A 122 8.89 7.59 -2.85
N TYR A 123 8.90 8.92 -2.84
CA TYR A 123 7.79 9.72 -3.41
C TYR A 123 7.75 9.59 -4.92
N THR A 124 8.87 9.84 -5.59
CA THR A 124 8.94 9.89 -7.06
C THR A 124 8.67 8.54 -7.71
N MET A 125 8.97 7.44 -7.01
CA MET A 125 8.62 6.09 -7.46
C MET A 125 7.14 5.96 -7.85
N PHE A 126 6.23 6.74 -7.24
CA PHE A 126 4.79 6.68 -7.53
C PHE A 126 4.35 7.61 -8.67
N CYS A 127 5.18 8.50 -9.14
CA CYS A 127 4.79 9.51 -10.14
C CYS A 127 5.76 9.65 -11.32
N ASP A 128 6.92 8.98 -11.30
CA ASP A 128 7.91 9.06 -12.37
C ASP A 128 7.33 8.56 -13.70
N GLU A 129 7.80 9.14 -14.79
CA GLU A 129 7.45 8.72 -16.15
C GLU A 129 8.18 7.45 -16.57
N ASN A 130 9.37 7.22 -16.02
CA ASN A 130 10.17 6.02 -16.27
C ASN A 130 10.47 5.29 -14.95
N MET A 131 9.73 4.24 -14.68
CA MET A 131 9.87 3.47 -13.46
C MET A 131 10.85 2.28 -13.56
N GLU A 132 11.55 2.15 -14.67
CA GLU A 132 12.44 0.98 -14.93
C GLU A 132 13.58 0.88 -13.91
N GLY A 133 14.13 2.01 -13.45
CA GLY A 133 15.26 2.08 -12.52
C GLY A 133 14.94 1.72 -11.06
N TYR A 134 13.67 1.75 -10.66
CA TYR A 134 13.29 1.47 -9.26
C TYR A 134 13.29 -0.04 -8.99
N LYS A 135 14.22 -0.53 -8.18
CA LYS A 135 14.34 -1.96 -7.85
C LYS A 135 13.10 -2.54 -7.19
N GLU A 136 12.38 -1.71 -6.44
CA GLU A 136 11.15 -2.08 -5.74
C GLU A 136 9.96 -2.29 -6.70
N ILE A 137 9.96 -1.67 -7.88
CA ILE A 137 8.91 -1.85 -8.88
C ILE A 137 9.19 -3.11 -9.68
N LEU A 138 8.25 -4.04 -9.69
CA LEU A 138 8.33 -5.31 -10.41
C LEU A 138 7.64 -5.27 -11.77
N MET A 139 6.53 -4.52 -11.85
CA MET A 139 5.80 -4.30 -13.09
C MET A 139 5.08 -2.95 -13.04
N TRP A 140 5.12 -2.22 -14.15
CA TRP A 140 4.44 -0.95 -14.32
C TRP A 140 3.88 -0.78 -15.72
N LYS A 141 2.89 0.08 -15.87
CA LYS A 141 2.34 0.49 -17.17
C LYS A 141 3.02 1.78 -17.60
N LYS A 142 3.69 1.75 -18.75
CA LYS A 142 4.22 2.94 -19.40
C LYS A 142 3.08 3.71 -20.07
N PHE A 143 3.08 5.03 -19.92
CA PHE A 143 2.29 5.96 -20.70
C PHE A 143 3.22 6.68 -21.69
N ASP A 144 2.67 7.12 -22.82
CA ASP A 144 3.46 7.73 -23.90
C ASP A 144 2.55 8.67 -24.72
N GLU A 145 2.81 9.96 -24.61
CA GLU A 145 2.01 11.00 -25.28
C GLU A 145 2.09 10.90 -26.80
N SER A 146 3.26 10.52 -27.34
CA SER A 146 3.44 10.37 -28.79
C SER A 146 2.57 9.27 -29.40
N LEU A 147 2.15 8.31 -28.56
CA LEU A 147 1.25 7.21 -28.93
C LEU A 147 -0.22 7.48 -28.55
N GLY A 148 -0.52 8.66 -27.99
CA GLY A 148 -1.84 8.99 -27.47
C GLY A 148 -2.24 8.15 -26.24
N VAL A 149 -1.28 7.51 -25.55
CA VAL A 149 -1.52 6.70 -24.36
C VAL A 149 -1.19 7.51 -23.12
N THR A 150 -2.16 8.26 -22.65
CA THR A 150 -2.02 9.21 -21.53
C THR A 150 -3.12 9.02 -20.48
N SER A 151 -3.05 9.81 -19.42
CA SER A 151 -4.11 9.88 -18.40
C SER A 151 -4.30 11.31 -17.88
N ASN A 152 -5.46 11.61 -17.32
CA ASN A 152 -5.73 12.91 -16.68
C ASN A 152 -5.34 12.95 -15.19
N LEU A 153 -4.75 11.88 -14.66
CA LEU A 153 -4.50 11.73 -13.22
C LEU A 153 -3.68 12.90 -12.66
N GLN A 154 -2.66 13.36 -13.39
CA GLN A 154 -1.78 14.42 -12.91
C GLN A 154 -2.49 15.77 -12.78
N MET A 155 -3.36 16.12 -13.72
CA MET A 155 -4.17 17.32 -13.64
C MET A 155 -5.14 17.25 -12.44
N GLU A 156 -5.78 16.11 -12.23
CA GLU A 156 -6.68 15.92 -11.08
C GLU A 156 -5.93 16.02 -9.74
N LEU A 157 -4.75 15.39 -9.60
CA LEU A 157 -3.94 15.49 -8.40
C LEU A 157 -3.38 16.90 -8.15
N CYS A 158 -3.07 17.67 -9.20
CA CYS A 158 -2.62 19.06 -9.08
C CYS A 158 -3.75 19.98 -8.64
N ARG A 159 -4.99 19.68 -9.00
CA ARG A 159 -6.20 20.37 -8.49
C ARG A 159 -6.48 19.86 -7.07
N ASN A 160 -7.58 19.20 -6.82
CA ASN A 160 -7.91 18.66 -5.51
C ASN A 160 -8.37 17.20 -5.58
N GLY A 161 -7.76 16.43 -6.48
CA GLY A 161 -8.00 14.99 -6.59
C GLY A 161 -9.42 14.62 -6.98
N GLY A 162 -10.12 15.48 -7.74
CA GLY A 162 -11.52 15.21 -8.12
C GLY A 162 -12.48 15.08 -6.93
N GLY A 163 -12.21 15.77 -5.83
CA GLY A 163 -12.99 15.68 -4.60
C GLY A 163 -12.65 14.50 -3.71
N SER A 164 -11.56 13.78 -3.99
CA SER A 164 -11.07 12.67 -3.16
C SER A 164 -10.18 13.16 -2.01
N GLY A 165 -10.03 12.34 -0.96
CA GLY A 165 -9.14 12.64 0.15
C GLY A 165 -9.02 11.47 1.12
N TRP A 166 -8.03 11.53 2.02
CA TRP A 166 -7.93 10.57 3.11
C TRP A 166 -9.16 10.64 4.00
N THR A 167 -9.73 9.50 4.33
CA THR A 167 -10.74 9.45 5.41
C THR A 167 -10.06 9.72 6.75
N ARG A 168 -10.86 10.17 7.75
CA ARG A 168 -10.33 10.35 9.10
C ARG A 168 -9.74 9.06 9.67
N GLY A 169 -10.38 7.91 9.43
CA GLY A 169 -9.86 6.61 9.85
C GLY A 169 -8.50 6.32 9.22
N MET A 170 -8.29 6.65 7.93
CA MET A 170 -7.00 6.51 7.28
C MET A 170 -5.94 7.42 7.90
N VAL A 171 -6.24 8.70 8.13
CA VAL A 171 -5.31 9.63 8.81
C VAL A 171 -4.92 9.11 10.19
N ASN A 172 -5.88 8.61 10.96
CA ASN A 172 -5.62 8.09 12.31
C ASN A 172 -4.84 6.77 12.30
N SER A 173 -4.89 6.01 11.21
CA SER A 173 -4.13 4.75 11.09
C SER A 173 -2.62 4.95 11.01
N PHE A 174 -2.16 6.11 10.53
CA PHE A 174 -0.75 6.44 10.56
C PHE A 174 -0.29 6.70 12.00
N LEU A 175 0.82 6.10 12.40
CA LEU A 175 1.36 6.21 13.75
C LEU A 175 2.08 7.54 13.97
N MET A 176 2.39 7.86 15.21
CA MET A 176 3.42 8.84 15.53
C MET A 176 4.80 8.30 15.17
N ARG A 177 5.81 9.16 14.98
CA ARG A 177 7.19 8.73 14.68
C ARG A 177 7.78 7.81 15.74
N ASN A 178 7.36 7.99 17.01
CA ASN A 178 7.76 7.13 18.11
C ASN A 178 7.07 5.74 18.10
N GLY A 179 6.30 5.44 17.06
CA GLY A 179 5.64 4.15 16.87
C GLY A 179 4.32 3.98 17.62
N LEU A 180 3.83 4.99 18.32
CA LEU A 180 2.59 4.91 19.09
C LEU A 180 1.37 5.35 18.26
N PRO A 181 0.18 4.73 18.45
CA PRO A 181 -1.08 5.26 17.97
C PRO A 181 -1.35 6.65 18.55
N VAL A 182 -2.05 7.52 17.81
CA VAL A 182 -2.33 8.90 18.21
C VAL A 182 -3.04 9.03 19.57
N TYR A 183 -3.86 8.09 19.92
CA TYR A 183 -4.61 8.07 21.18
C TYR A 183 -3.83 7.50 22.36
N ALA A 184 -2.67 6.88 22.12
CA ALA A 184 -1.92 6.19 23.16
C ALA A 184 -1.22 7.18 24.11
N SER A 185 -1.16 6.84 25.39
CA SER A 185 -0.37 7.58 26.36
C SER A 185 1.10 7.63 25.93
N GLY A 186 1.72 8.80 25.99
CA GLY A 186 3.09 9.02 25.55
C GLY A 186 3.25 9.14 24.03
N SER A 187 2.18 9.13 23.24
CA SER A 187 2.25 9.35 21.79
C SER A 187 2.79 10.72 21.41
N GLY A 188 2.53 11.72 22.25
CA GLY A 188 2.86 13.12 21.97
C GLY A 188 1.92 13.79 20.98
N TYR A 189 0.83 13.13 20.57
CA TYR A 189 -0.18 13.74 19.72
C TYR A 189 -0.99 14.78 20.52
N ASN A 190 -1.13 15.97 19.95
CA ASN A 190 -2.01 17.01 20.50
C ASN A 190 -3.32 17.05 19.69
N PRO A 191 -4.49 16.72 20.27
CA PRO A 191 -5.77 16.79 19.58
C PRO A 191 -6.12 18.19 19.02
N ASP A 192 -5.56 19.27 19.60
CA ASP A 192 -5.79 20.63 19.10
C ASP A 192 -5.12 20.90 17.75
N TRP A 193 -4.13 20.11 17.34
CA TRP A 193 -3.54 20.18 16.00
C TRP A 193 -4.59 20.02 14.88
N GLU A 194 -5.69 19.33 15.15
CA GLU A 194 -6.78 19.18 14.19
C GLU A 194 -7.49 20.50 13.90
N LYS A 195 -7.55 21.40 14.91
CA LYS A 195 -8.11 22.74 14.79
C LYS A 195 -7.13 23.70 14.09
N GLU A 196 -5.84 23.43 14.22
CA GLU A 196 -4.77 24.21 13.59
C GLU A 196 -4.60 23.87 12.09
N GLY A 197 -5.18 22.76 11.63
CA GLY A 197 -5.22 22.36 10.23
C GLY A 197 -4.30 21.21 9.88
N VAL A 198 -4.21 20.91 8.57
CA VAL A 198 -3.53 19.72 8.05
C VAL A 198 -2.03 19.70 8.35
N VAL A 199 -1.37 20.85 8.33
CA VAL A 199 0.09 20.95 8.60
C VAL A 199 0.40 20.49 10.01
N ALA A 200 -0.35 20.97 11.00
CA ALA A 200 -0.21 20.54 12.38
C ALA A 200 -0.59 19.07 12.58
N THR A 201 -1.69 18.65 11.96
CA THR A 201 -2.19 17.26 12.09
C THR A 201 -1.18 16.20 11.62
N VAL A 202 -0.34 16.49 10.62
CA VAL A 202 0.63 15.52 10.06
C VAL A 202 2.01 15.60 10.71
N GLN A 203 2.26 16.56 11.60
CA GLN A 203 3.57 16.72 12.23
C GLN A 203 3.89 15.56 13.18
N ASN A 204 5.18 15.17 13.23
CA ASN A 204 5.67 14.06 14.06
C ASN A 204 4.97 12.71 13.84
N ARG A 205 4.32 12.55 12.68
CA ARG A 205 3.65 11.33 12.27
C ARG A 205 4.55 10.48 11.36
N ASP A 206 4.11 9.28 11.11
CA ASP A 206 4.60 8.45 10.01
C ASP A 206 4.83 9.31 8.77
N SER A 207 6.04 9.26 8.21
CA SER A 207 6.44 10.12 7.11
C SER A 207 5.52 9.98 5.88
N ARG A 208 4.97 8.79 5.66
CA ARG A 208 4.04 8.51 4.54
C ARG A 208 2.82 9.42 4.58
N LEU A 209 2.29 9.73 5.78
CA LEU A 209 1.18 10.69 5.89
C LEU A 209 1.61 12.08 5.44
N GLY A 210 2.76 12.56 5.91
CA GLY A 210 3.26 13.91 5.62
C GLY A 210 3.62 14.12 4.14
N ILE A 211 4.33 13.16 3.54
CA ILE A 211 4.79 13.25 2.14
C ILE A 211 3.66 13.03 1.12
N PHE A 212 2.63 12.24 1.47
CA PHE A 212 1.51 11.94 0.55
C PHE A 212 0.23 12.73 0.83
N THR A 213 0.26 13.67 1.77
CA THR A 213 -0.83 14.62 2.00
C THR A 213 -0.44 15.99 1.47
N LYS A 214 -1.30 16.59 0.66
CA LYS A 214 -1.14 17.95 0.13
C LYS A 214 -1.36 18.95 1.26
N LYS A 215 -0.39 19.84 1.46
CA LYS A 215 -0.43 20.84 2.54
C LYS A 215 -0.31 22.26 1.95
N PRO A 216 -0.94 23.26 2.55
CA PRO A 216 -0.65 24.66 2.24
C PRO A 216 0.86 24.93 2.40
N GLY A 217 1.44 25.63 1.43
CA GLY A 217 2.86 25.93 1.41
C GLY A 217 3.74 24.89 0.71
N ASP A 218 3.28 23.66 0.50
CA ASP A 218 3.99 22.68 -0.34
C ASP A 218 4.02 23.14 -1.80
N VAL A 219 5.05 22.73 -2.55
CA VAL A 219 5.07 22.93 -4.02
C VAL A 219 3.95 22.08 -4.65
N ASN A 220 3.15 22.70 -5.49
CA ASN A 220 2.12 22.02 -6.27
C ASN A 220 2.68 21.51 -7.59
N TYR A 221 3.31 22.38 -8.38
CA TYR A 221 4.07 22.04 -9.59
C TYR A 221 5.06 23.18 -9.90
N TYR A 222 5.97 22.92 -10.82
CA TYR A 222 6.92 23.93 -11.30
C TYR A 222 6.48 24.42 -12.68
N GLY A 223 6.48 25.72 -12.90
CA GLY A 223 6.33 26.35 -14.21
C GLY A 223 7.49 26.01 -15.14
N ASP A 224 7.34 26.29 -16.43
CA ASP A 224 8.39 26.04 -17.43
C ASP A 224 9.66 26.87 -17.16
N ASP A 225 9.53 27.99 -16.46
CA ASP A 225 10.62 28.85 -15.98
C ASP A 225 11.22 28.37 -14.64
N GLY A 226 10.75 27.25 -14.11
CA GLY A 226 11.16 26.71 -12.82
C GLY A 226 10.49 27.36 -11.59
N THR A 227 9.58 28.32 -11.80
CA THR A 227 8.86 28.98 -10.69
C THR A 227 7.86 28.01 -10.02
N PRO A 228 7.89 27.85 -8.67
CA PRO A 228 6.97 26.96 -8.00
C PRO A 228 5.56 27.56 -7.89
N SER A 229 4.56 26.80 -8.28
CA SER A 229 3.16 27.00 -7.86
C SER A 229 2.97 26.38 -6.48
N ILE A 230 2.38 27.14 -5.56
CA ILE A 230 2.27 26.73 -4.15
C ILE A 230 0.84 26.26 -3.85
N CYS A 231 0.72 25.14 -3.12
CA CYS A 231 -0.54 24.64 -2.63
C CYS A 231 -1.20 25.64 -1.69
N GLN A 232 -2.46 25.96 -1.98
CA GLN A 232 -3.28 26.80 -1.13
C GLN A 232 -4.04 25.97 -0.08
N ILE A 233 -4.69 26.63 0.85
CA ILE A 233 -5.61 26.01 1.80
C ILE A 233 -6.72 25.31 1.01
N SER A 234 -6.95 24.05 1.32
CA SER A 234 -7.99 23.25 0.69
C SER A 234 -9.38 23.72 1.15
N LEU A 235 -10.23 24.01 0.19
CA LEU A 235 -11.62 24.37 0.47
C LEU A 235 -12.48 23.12 0.63
N ILE A 236 -13.27 23.05 1.70
CA ILE A 236 -14.28 21.99 1.91
C ILE A 236 -15.55 22.30 1.11
N PHE A 237 -15.79 23.59 0.84
CA PHE A 237 -16.94 24.08 0.05
C PHE A 237 -16.42 24.83 -1.19
N GLY A 238 -17.06 24.68 -2.32
CA GLY A 238 -16.71 25.33 -3.59
C GLY A 238 -17.12 24.50 -4.78
N ASP A 239 -16.53 24.81 -5.95
CA ASP A 239 -16.79 24.07 -7.19
C ASP A 239 -16.27 22.63 -7.11
N ALA A 240 -16.99 21.69 -7.70
CA ALA A 240 -16.74 20.25 -7.60
C ALA A 240 -15.29 19.84 -7.93
N GLY A 241 -14.64 20.50 -8.90
CA GLY A 241 -13.24 20.26 -9.25
C GLY A 241 -12.20 20.81 -8.26
N SER A 242 -12.63 21.61 -7.29
CA SER A 242 -11.77 22.29 -6.32
C SER A 242 -11.97 21.84 -4.88
N LEU A 243 -12.90 20.90 -4.64
CA LEU A 243 -13.28 20.47 -3.31
C LEU A 243 -12.26 19.51 -2.69
N ALA A 244 -11.93 19.74 -1.43
CA ALA A 244 -11.24 18.81 -0.55
C ALA A 244 -12.26 18.18 0.39
N THR A 245 -13.02 17.21 -0.08
CA THR A 245 -14.19 16.64 0.61
C THR A 245 -13.93 16.25 2.07
N THR A 246 -12.69 15.83 2.39
CA THR A 246 -12.28 15.43 3.74
C THR A 246 -11.34 16.42 4.42
N GLY A 247 -10.90 17.45 3.73
CA GLY A 247 -9.81 18.35 4.18
C GLY A 247 -8.38 17.77 4.06
N TYR A 248 -8.24 16.47 3.77
CA TYR A 248 -6.97 15.76 3.65
C TYR A 248 -6.74 15.29 2.22
N ILE A 249 -6.23 16.16 1.35
CA ILE A 249 -6.04 15.85 -0.07
C ILE A 249 -4.84 14.92 -0.26
N VAL A 250 -5.04 13.86 -1.04
CA VAL A 250 -3.98 12.91 -1.42
C VAL A 250 -3.11 13.52 -2.50
N LYS A 251 -1.78 13.41 -2.34
CA LYS A 251 -0.82 13.72 -3.40
C LYS A 251 0.09 12.55 -3.79
N LYS A 252 -0.19 11.33 -3.29
CA LYS A 252 0.53 10.12 -3.71
C LYS A 252 0.33 9.89 -5.20
N GLY A 253 1.43 9.79 -5.93
CA GLY A 253 1.40 9.67 -7.39
C GLY A 253 1.40 10.99 -8.16
N LYS A 254 1.45 12.15 -7.48
CA LYS A 254 1.46 13.47 -8.11
C LYS A 254 2.85 13.83 -8.62
N HIS A 255 2.94 14.13 -9.92
CA HIS A 255 4.13 14.66 -10.59
C HIS A 255 4.19 16.20 -10.49
N TYR A 256 5.37 16.78 -10.66
CA TYR A 256 5.58 18.22 -10.50
C TYR A 256 5.68 19.00 -11.84
N SER A 257 5.41 18.37 -12.99
CA SER A 257 5.41 19.02 -14.30
C SER A 257 4.18 19.91 -14.49
N THR A 258 4.40 21.16 -14.91
CA THR A 258 3.32 22.08 -15.29
C THR A 258 2.55 21.57 -16.51
N HIS A 259 3.22 20.94 -17.49
CA HIS A 259 2.59 20.35 -18.66
C HIS A 259 1.52 19.35 -18.27
N MET A 260 1.87 18.35 -17.42
CA MET A 260 0.92 17.36 -16.93
C MET A 260 -0.16 17.94 -16.00
N ALA A 261 0.13 19.05 -15.32
CA ALA A 261 -0.79 19.69 -14.39
C ALA A 261 -1.91 20.46 -15.09
N ASN A 262 -1.65 20.99 -16.28
CA ASN A 262 -2.53 21.91 -16.99
C ASN A 262 -3.24 21.27 -18.20
N ASP A 263 -2.79 20.09 -18.64
CA ASP A 263 -3.40 19.38 -19.77
C ASP A 263 -3.86 17.97 -19.33
N HIS A 264 -5.16 17.71 -19.46
CA HIS A 264 -5.78 16.42 -19.11
C HIS A 264 -5.39 15.27 -20.05
N SER A 265 -4.74 15.58 -21.17
CA SER A 265 -4.23 14.61 -22.14
C SER A 265 -2.71 14.42 -22.11
N ALA A 266 -2.00 15.10 -21.20
CA ALA A 266 -0.54 15.09 -21.13
C ALA A 266 0.07 14.22 -20.03
N GLY A 267 -0.75 13.55 -19.21
CA GLY A 267 -0.23 12.75 -18.10
C GLY A 267 0.46 11.47 -18.55
N THR A 268 1.78 11.41 -18.38
CA THR A 268 2.66 10.29 -18.77
C THR A 268 3.30 9.58 -17.57
N SER A 269 2.98 9.98 -16.34
CA SER A 269 3.45 9.26 -15.15
C SER A 269 3.08 7.79 -15.21
N GLY A 270 4.04 6.91 -14.92
CA GLY A 270 3.87 5.47 -14.94
C GLY A 270 2.83 4.98 -13.92
N GLY A 271 2.18 3.87 -14.24
CA GLY A 271 1.23 3.20 -13.32
C GLY A 271 1.84 1.94 -12.71
N ILE A 272 2.11 1.93 -11.41
CA ILE A 272 2.62 0.74 -10.73
C ILE A 272 1.55 -0.36 -10.73
N VAL A 273 1.91 -1.56 -11.20
CA VAL A 273 1.03 -2.74 -11.20
C VAL A 273 1.43 -3.71 -10.09
N PHE A 274 2.73 -3.98 -9.94
CA PHE A 274 3.28 -4.86 -8.90
C PHE A 274 4.51 -4.21 -8.26
N ARG A 275 4.55 -4.23 -6.92
CA ARG A 275 5.63 -3.65 -6.12
C ARG A 275 6.12 -4.64 -5.07
N GLY A 276 7.45 -4.74 -4.92
CA GLY A 276 8.08 -5.75 -4.07
C GLY A 276 7.77 -5.62 -2.58
N ALA A 277 7.50 -4.42 -2.06
CA ALA A 277 7.08 -4.24 -0.67
C ALA A 277 5.81 -5.05 -0.31
N GLU A 278 4.93 -5.30 -1.29
CA GLU A 278 3.76 -6.17 -1.08
C GLU A 278 4.17 -7.60 -0.69
N ALA A 279 5.26 -8.12 -1.25
CA ALA A 279 5.74 -9.46 -0.91
C ALA A 279 6.15 -9.55 0.57
N MET A 280 6.83 -8.52 1.10
CA MET A 280 7.17 -8.47 2.52
C MET A 280 5.91 -8.49 3.39
N LEU A 281 4.88 -7.73 3.01
CA LEU A 281 3.61 -7.65 3.72
C LEU A 281 2.80 -8.96 3.64
N ILE A 282 2.83 -9.65 2.48
CA ILE A 282 2.20 -10.96 2.33
C ILE A 282 2.88 -11.99 3.24
N TYR A 283 4.22 -12.02 3.26
CA TYR A 283 4.96 -12.92 4.13
C TYR A 283 4.60 -12.72 5.60
N MET A 284 4.63 -11.48 6.06
CA MET A 284 4.31 -11.13 7.45
C MET A 284 2.90 -11.61 7.83
N GLU A 285 1.90 -11.35 6.97
CA GLU A 285 0.52 -11.74 7.23
C GLU A 285 0.35 -13.26 7.17
N ALA A 286 0.85 -13.93 6.13
CA ALA A 286 0.72 -15.37 5.96
C ALA A 286 1.44 -16.16 7.07
N SER A 287 2.66 -15.75 7.44
CA SER A 287 3.43 -16.37 8.53
C SER A 287 2.70 -16.22 9.87
N TYR A 288 2.19 -15.03 10.17
CA TYR A 288 1.42 -14.81 11.39
C TYR A 288 0.08 -15.56 11.40
N GLU A 289 -0.65 -15.56 10.28
CA GLU A 289 -1.91 -16.29 10.14
C GLU A 289 -1.73 -17.81 10.35
N LYS A 290 -0.57 -18.34 9.96
CA LYS A 290 -0.23 -19.75 10.13
C LYS A 290 0.23 -20.08 11.56
N ASN A 291 1.17 -19.29 12.08
CA ASN A 291 1.94 -19.66 13.28
C ASN A 291 1.49 -18.92 14.54
N GLY A 292 0.71 -17.82 14.42
CA GLY A 292 0.29 -16.98 15.54
C GLY A 292 1.41 -16.14 16.16
N THR A 293 2.62 -16.16 15.57
CA THR A 293 3.81 -15.44 16.05
C THR A 293 4.57 -14.80 14.90
N ILE A 294 5.37 -13.77 15.21
CA ILE A 294 6.27 -13.13 14.26
C ILE A 294 7.61 -13.88 14.31
N ASP A 295 8.00 -14.49 13.19
CA ASP A 295 9.32 -15.11 13.05
C ASP A 295 10.41 -14.06 12.72
N GLY A 296 11.68 -14.48 12.76
CA GLY A 296 12.81 -13.57 12.52
C GLY A 296 12.83 -12.96 11.12
N THR A 297 12.27 -13.63 10.12
CA THR A 297 12.15 -13.10 8.75
C THR A 297 11.08 -12.01 8.69
N ALA A 298 9.90 -12.25 9.26
CA ALA A 298 8.83 -11.27 9.37
C ALA A 298 9.25 -10.04 10.19
N ASP A 299 10.00 -10.23 11.30
CA ASP A 299 10.59 -9.16 12.09
C ASP A 299 11.49 -8.25 11.23
N GLY A 300 12.40 -8.86 10.46
CA GLY A 300 13.31 -8.13 9.57
C GLY A 300 12.56 -7.29 8.52
N TYR A 301 11.54 -7.87 7.87
CA TYR A 301 10.75 -7.15 6.88
C TYR A 301 9.95 -6.01 7.52
N TRP A 302 9.33 -6.22 8.66
CA TRP A 302 8.52 -5.20 9.32
C TRP A 302 9.39 -4.01 9.74
N ARG A 303 10.54 -4.28 10.35
CA ARG A 303 11.51 -3.23 10.73
C ARG A 303 12.00 -2.44 9.51
N ALA A 304 12.28 -3.11 8.39
CA ALA A 304 12.72 -2.45 7.15
C ALA A 304 11.67 -1.47 6.62
N LEU A 305 10.39 -1.90 6.55
CA LEU A 305 9.27 -1.04 6.11
C LEU A 305 9.09 0.16 7.05
N ARG A 306 9.14 -0.05 8.37
CA ARG A 306 8.99 1.03 9.36
C ARG A 306 10.16 2.00 9.34
N THR A 307 11.38 1.51 9.16
CA THR A 307 12.57 2.37 9.01
C THR A 307 12.42 3.28 7.79
N ARG A 308 11.99 2.73 6.64
CA ARG A 308 11.68 3.53 5.45
C ARG A 308 10.57 4.55 5.71
N ALA A 309 9.54 4.19 6.47
CA ALA A 309 8.43 5.07 6.85
C ALA A 309 8.82 6.14 7.91
N LYS A 310 10.07 6.13 8.40
CA LYS A 310 10.55 7.01 9.48
C LYS A 310 9.70 6.88 10.76
N VAL A 311 9.27 5.67 11.05
CA VAL A 311 8.58 5.28 12.28
C VAL A 311 9.51 4.40 13.10
N ASP A 312 9.44 4.50 14.44
CA ASP A 312 10.19 3.61 15.34
C ASP A 312 10.06 2.16 14.87
N PRO A 313 11.17 1.47 14.55
CA PRO A 313 11.13 0.10 14.02
C PRO A 313 10.64 -0.93 15.03
N ASP A 314 10.54 -0.59 16.32
CA ASP A 314 9.96 -1.49 17.33
C ASP A 314 8.43 -1.54 17.24
N TYR A 315 7.92 -2.45 16.44
CA TYR A 315 6.49 -2.68 16.28
C TYR A 315 5.83 -3.31 17.54
N ASN A 316 6.60 -3.96 18.44
CA ASN A 316 6.05 -4.53 19.67
C ASN A 316 5.47 -3.44 20.58
N LYS A 317 6.13 -2.29 20.63
CA LYS A 317 5.65 -1.08 21.30
C LYS A 317 4.29 -0.63 20.75
N THR A 318 4.13 -0.67 19.43
CA THR A 318 2.86 -0.34 18.78
C THR A 318 1.78 -1.35 19.13
N ILE A 319 2.08 -2.67 19.04
CA ILE A 319 1.14 -3.73 19.37
C ILE A 319 0.65 -3.59 20.81
N ALA A 320 1.57 -3.38 21.75
CA ALA A 320 1.26 -3.21 23.18
C ALA A 320 0.36 -1.98 23.46
N ALA A 321 0.52 -0.90 22.68
CA ALA A 321 -0.26 0.32 22.81
C ALA A 321 -1.57 0.32 22.00
N THR A 322 -1.80 -0.69 21.15
CA THR A 322 -2.98 -0.75 20.29
C THR A 322 -4.23 -1.08 21.09
N ASN A 323 -5.23 -0.20 21.03
CA ASN A 323 -6.56 -0.41 21.57
C ASN A 323 -7.53 -0.72 20.43
N MET A 324 -7.83 -2.03 20.25
CA MET A 324 -8.68 -2.51 19.17
C MET A 324 -10.10 -1.90 19.17
N LEU A 325 -10.65 -1.56 20.34
CA LEU A 325 -11.97 -0.94 20.46
C LEU A 325 -11.97 0.52 19.97
N VAL A 326 -10.82 1.20 20.06
CA VAL A 326 -10.66 2.55 19.54
C VAL A 326 -10.44 2.51 18.03
N ASP A 327 -9.51 1.68 17.56
CA ASP A 327 -9.17 1.56 16.15
C ASP A 327 -10.37 1.07 15.32
N ALA A 328 -11.12 0.09 15.81
CA ALA A 328 -12.29 -0.47 15.13
C ALA A 328 -13.42 0.53 14.83
N LYS A 329 -13.46 1.68 15.51
CA LYS A 329 -14.44 2.73 15.22
C LYS A 329 -14.25 3.42 13.86
N GLY A 330 -12.99 3.47 13.38
CA GLY A 330 -12.64 4.13 12.14
C GLY A 330 -12.01 3.19 11.10
N ASP A 331 -11.81 1.92 11.46
CA ASP A 331 -11.08 0.97 10.64
C ASP A 331 -11.67 -0.44 10.66
N PHE A 332 -12.40 -0.78 9.61
CA PHE A 332 -12.99 -2.11 9.46
C PHE A 332 -11.97 -3.24 9.27
N ALA A 333 -10.68 -2.92 8.98
CA ALA A 333 -9.61 -3.92 8.97
C ALA A 333 -9.36 -4.54 10.36
N ALA A 334 -9.93 -3.96 11.43
CA ALA A 334 -9.96 -4.56 12.76
C ALA A 334 -10.82 -5.83 12.85
N TYR A 335 -11.57 -6.15 11.80
CA TYR A 335 -12.46 -7.31 11.76
C TYR A 335 -12.12 -8.26 10.61
N SER A 336 -12.35 -9.55 10.83
CA SER A 336 -12.47 -10.57 9.79
C SER A 336 -13.78 -11.33 9.99
N HIS A 337 -14.64 -11.30 8.99
CA HIS A 337 -15.97 -11.91 9.02
C HIS A 337 -16.75 -11.55 10.30
N GLY A 338 -16.75 -10.26 10.67
CA GLY A 338 -17.47 -9.75 11.85
C GLY A 338 -16.78 -10.02 13.20
N THR A 339 -15.68 -10.77 13.23
CA THR A 339 -14.91 -11.04 14.45
C THR A 339 -13.70 -10.12 14.54
N MET A 340 -13.51 -9.49 15.70
CA MET A 340 -12.33 -8.66 15.96
C MET A 340 -11.06 -9.53 15.96
N ILE A 341 -10.06 -9.10 15.21
CA ILE A 341 -8.77 -9.81 15.07
C ILE A 341 -7.79 -9.43 16.19
N ALA A 342 -6.72 -10.23 16.32
CA ALA A 342 -5.65 -9.93 17.27
C ALA A 342 -4.91 -8.62 16.94
N PRO A 343 -4.44 -7.86 17.95
CA PRO A 343 -3.72 -6.61 17.74
C PRO A 343 -2.50 -6.74 16.80
N THR A 344 -1.77 -7.86 16.86
CA THR A 344 -0.62 -8.12 15.98
C THR A 344 -1.06 -8.18 14.52
N LEU A 345 -2.07 -8.97 14.18
CA LEU A 345 -2.59 -9.08 12.82
C LEU A 345 -3.13 -7.74 12.32
N TYR A 346 -3.85 -7.03 13.19
CA TYR A 346 -4.34 -5.69 12.87
C TYR A 346 -3.19 -4.74 12.49
N ASN A 347 -2.09 -4.76 13.24
CA ASN A 347 -0.94 -3.89 12.96
C ASN A 347 -0.18 -4.30 11.70
N ILE A 348 -0.12 -5.59 11.33
CA ILE A 348 0.38 -6.04 10.02
C ILE A 348 -0.50 -5.46 8.89
N ARG A 349 -1.82 -5.54 9.02
CA ARG A 349 -2.78 -4.98 8.06
C ARG A 349 -2.76 -3.44 8.02
N ARG A 350 -2.53 -2.80 9.18
CA ARG A 350 -2.27 -1.34 9.25
C ARG A 350 -1.04 -0.97 8.44
N GLU A 351 0.06 -1.70 8.59
CA GLU A 351 1.28 -1.47 7.82
C GLU A 351 1.03 -1.59 6.32
N ARG A 352 0.34 -2.64 5.87
CA ARG A 352 -0.06 -2.83 4.47
C ARG A 352 -0.90 -1.67 3.93
N ARG A 353 -1.83 -1.17 4.72
CA ARG A 353 -2.71 -0.08 4.29
C ARG A 353 -1.96 1.27 4.20
N ASN A 354 -1.03 1.50 5.10
CA ASN A 354 -0.25 2.74 5.15
C ASN A 354 0.86 2.76 4.08
N GLU A 355 1.27 1.57 3.62
CA GLU A 355 2.25 1.38 2.55
C GLU A 355 1.66 1.59 1.16
#